data_585cd8a8c5a128a60c79a2d88e5d24aa
#
_entry.id   585cd8a8c5a128a60c79a2d88e5d24aa
#
_cell.length_a   1.000
_cell.length_b   1.000
_cell.length_c   1.000
_cell.angle_alpha   90.00
_cell.angle_beta   90.00
_cell.angle_gamma   90.00
#
_symmetry.space_group_name_H-M   'P 1'
#
loop_
_entity.id
_entity.type
_entity.pdbx_description
1 polymer ?
#
loop_
_entity_poly.entity_id
_entity_poly.type
_entity_poly.pdbx_seq_one_letter_code
_entity_poly.pdbx_strand_id
1 'polypeptide(L)'
;FADELIRLAAAHGIDGFLINVETSLALTAHSNPFLHRLDSCHNAARLRQWIRYLRDKGQERLSTWHVVWYDSVTYPDGQLQWQDAMSLRNAPFFQAASLGFTNYTWSHPERCHVRPNPCLEHSAVVADTHAFPRSHVFIGVDVFGRNCLGGHDTYRALDMLQSETPFGFSAALFAPGWTWEHDAPPARSWQAWWDEDWAFWHRGPRAISH
;
A
#
# COMPACT_ATOMS: atom_id res chain seq x y z
N PHE A 1 21.42 -6.11 9.43
CA PHE A 1 20.48 -5.01 9.19
C PHE A 1 19.06 -5.35 9.67
N ALA A 2 18.47 -6.52 9.30
CA ALA A 2 17.13 -6.91 9.80
C ALA A 2 17.09 -6.97 11.34
N ASP A 3 18.09 -7.56 11.96
CA ASP A 3 18.16 -7.68 13.42
C ASP A 3 18.27 -6.30 14.11
N GLU A 4 18.89 -5.32 13.45
CA GLU A 4 18.95 -3.94 13.93
C GLU A 4 17.56 -3.27 13.87
N LEU A 5 16.82 -3.48 12.79
CA LEU A 5 15.45 -2.98 12.67
C LEU A 5 14.54 -3.57 13.75
N ILE A 6 14.66 -4.87 14.01
CA ILE A 6 13.89 -5.54 15.06
C ILE A 6 14.26 -5.00 16.45
N ARG A 7 15.55 -4.75 16.72
CA ARG A 7 15.99 -4.14 17.98
C ARG A 7 15.48 -2.72 18.13
N LEU A 8 15.54 -1.93 17.06
CA LEU A 8 15.01 -0.57 17.04
C LEU A 8 13.50 -0.56 17.37
N ALA A 9 12.74 -1.42 16.69
CA ALA A 9 11.30 -1.54 16.91
C ALA A 9 10.98 -1.92 18.37
N ALA A 10 11.66 -2.92 18.90
CA ALA A 10 11.48 -3.34 20.31
C ALA A 10 11.83 -2.25 21.31
N ALA A 11 12.84 -1.42 21.02
CA ALA A 11 13.26 -0.34 21.91
C ALA A 11 12.30 0.86 21.89
N HIS A 12 11.56 1.05 20.81
CA HIS A 12 10.70 2.23 20.59
C HIS A 12 9.20 1.91 20.55
N GLY A 13 8.79 0.66 20.80
CA GLY A 13 7.39 0.27 20.75
C GLY A 13 6.78 0.33 19.35
N ILE A 14 7.57 -0.01 18.32
CA ILE A 14 7.15 -0.06 16.92
C ILE A 14 6.76 -1.51 16.60
N ASP A 15 5.59 -1.71 15.97
CA ASP A 15 5.03 -3.03 15.70
C ASP A 15 5.47 -3.62 14.34
N GLY A 16 6.37 -2.96 13.62
CA GLY A 16 6.89 -3.46 12.35
C GLY A 16 7.24 -2.38 11.34
N PHE A 17 7.42 -2.78 10.09
CA PHE A 17 7.84 -1.86 9.04
C PHE A 17 7.08 -2.07 7.73
N LEU A 18 6.75 -0.97 7.07
CA LEU A 18 6.42 -0.96 5.65
C LEU A 18 7.72 -0.87 4.86
N ILE A 19 7.92 -1.83 3.97
CA ILE A 19 9.08 -1.90 3.09
C ILE A 19 8.69 -1.32 1.73
N ASN A 20 9.27 -0.17 1.42
CA ASN A 20 9.09 0.52 0.14
C ASN A 20 10.43 0.59 -0.59
N VAL A 21 10.48 0.06 -1.81
CA VAL A 21 11.67 0.06 -2.69
C VAL A 21 11.24 0.55 -4.07
N GLU A 22 11.29 1.85 -4.27
CA GLU A 22 10.87 2.48 -5.54
C GLU A 22 12.05 2.71 -6.49
N THR A 23 12.81 1.65 -6.74
CA THR A 23 13.91 1.63 -7.71
C THR A 23 14.08 0.25 -8.29
N SER A 24 14.60 0.16 -9.53
CA SER A 24 14.98 -1.12 -10.11
C SER A 24 16.07 -1.79 -9.27
N LEU A 25 15.98 -3.12 -9.15
CA LEU A 25 16.92 -3.90 -8.36
C LEU A 25 18.20 -4.28 -9.14
N ALA A 26 18.39 -3.82 -10.37
CA ALA A 26 19.67 -3.89 -11.07
C ALA A 26 20.62 -2.85 -10.47
N LEU A 27 21.42 -3.26 -9.50
CA LEU A 27 22.31 -2.37 -8.74
C LEU A 27 23.60 -2.07 -9.52
N THR A 28 23.94 -2.89 -10.50
CA THR A 28 25.14 -2.73 -11.32
C THR A 28 24.78 -2.26 -12.73
N ALA A 29 25.44 -1.21 -13.18
CA ALA A 29 25.31 -0.75 -14.56
C ALA A 29 26.05 -1.70 -15.51
N HIS A 30 25.37 -2.72 -15.99
CA HIS A 30 25.89 -3.62 -17.03
C HIS A 30 25.58 -3.09 -18.42
N SER A 31 26.57 -3.01 -19.28
CA SER A 31 26.38 -2.71 -20.70
C SER A 31 25.67 -3.85 -21.44
N ASN A 32 25.75 -5.07 -20.92
CA ASN A 32 25.04 -6.23 -21.45
C ASN A 32 23.65 -6.35 -20.79
N PRO A 33 22.55 -6.23 -21.56
CA PRO A 33 21.18 -6.32 -21.04
C PRO A 33 20.86 -7.64 -20.34
N PHE A 34 21.49 -8.74 -20.75
CA PHE A 34 21.30 -10.04 -20.12
C PHE A 34 21.87 -10.07 -18.70
N LEU A 35 23.09 -9.57 -18.51
CA LEU A 35 23.73 -9.48 -17.20
C LEU A 35 22.97 -8.51 -16.27
N HIS A 36 22.50 -7.39 -16.80
CA HIS A 36 21.66 -6.45 -16.06
C HIS A 36 20.38 -7.12 -15.54
N ARG A 37 19.70 -7.88 -16.43
CA ARG A 37 18.49 -8.62 -16.04
C ARG A 37 18.78 -9.73 -15.02
N LEU A 38 19.87 -10.44 -15.18
CA LEU A 38 20.29 -11.49 -14.25
C LEU A 38 20.57 -10.93 -12.85
N ASP A 39 21.27 -9.80 -12.77
CA ASP A 39 21.55 -9.08 -11.52
C ASP A 39 20.25 -8.66 -10.82
N SER A 40 19.31 -8.07 -11.57
CA SER A 40 18.00 -7.67 -11.06
C SER A 40 17.20 -8.85 -10.51
N CYS A 41 17.14 -9.98 -11.23
CA CYS A 41 16.46 -11.20 -10.76
C CYS A 41 17.11 -11.76 -9.49
N HIS A 42 18.44 -11.78 -9.43
CA HIS A 42 19.17 -12.25 -8.26
C HIS A 42 18.87 -11.39 -7.03
N ASN A 43 18.89 -10.05 -7.20
CA ASN A 43 18.59 -9.13 -6.13
C ASN A 43 17.11 -9.19 -5.69
N ALA A 44 16.17 -9.42 -6.62
CA ALA A 44 14.77 -9.65 -6.27
C ALA A 44 14.60 -10.91 -5.38
N ALA A 45 15.29 -11.99 -5.71
CA ALA A 45 15.27 -13.20 -4.90
C ALA A 45 15.86 -12.98 -3.49
N ARG A 46 16.98 -12.25 -3.40
CA ARG A 46 17.61 -11.88 -2.12
C ARG A 46 16.73 -10.95 -1.29
N LEU A 47 16.11 -9.95 -1.91
CA LEU A 47 15.19 -9.03 -1.23
C LEU A 47 13.99 -9.79 -0.66
N ARG A 48 13.36 -10.66 -1.46
CA ARG A 48 12.27 -11.52 -1.00
C ARG A 48 12.69 -12.40 0.20
N GLN A 49 13.87 -12.98 0.16
CA GLN A 49 14.41 -13.80 1.25
C GLN A 49 14.67 -12.96 2.51
N TRP A 50 15.19 -11.74 2.34
CA TRP A 50 15.43 -10.80 3.43
C TRP A 50 14.11 -10.33 4.09
N ILE A 51 13.08 -10.01 3.30
CA ILE A 51 11.75 -9.65 3.81
C ILE A 51 11.18 -10.80 4.67
N ARG A 52 11.27 -12.03 4.16
CA ARG A 52 10.84 -13.21 4.89
C ARG A 52 11.60 -13.38 6.22
N TYR A 53 12.91 -13.22 6.20
CA TYR A 53 13.74 -13.27 7.40
C TYR A 53 13.32 -12.19 8.41
N LEU A 54 13.12 -10.94 7.95
CA LEU A 54 12.68 -9.82 8.78
C LEU A 54 11.33 -10.12 9.44
N ARG A 55 10.37 -10.66 8.69
CA ARG A 55 9.06 -11.08 9.22
C ARG A 55 9.22 -12.17 10.29
N ASP A 56 9.86 -13.27 9.93
CA ASP A 56 9.94 -14.46 10.79
C ASP A 56 10.70 -14.14 12.08
N LYS A 57 11.84 -13.46 11.99
CA LYS A 57 12.63 -13.08 13.17
C LYS A 57 11.97 -12.00 14.02
N GLY A 58 11.24 -11.10 13.41
CA GLY A 58 10.47 -10.11 14.16
C GLY A 58 9.33 -10.75 14.95
N GLN A 59 8.60 -11.68 14.35
CA GLN A 59 7.51 -12.43 15.00
C GLN A 59 8.00 -13.31 16.17
N GLU A 60 9.22 -13.87 16.08
CA GLU A 60 9.84 -14.58 17.22
C GLU A 60 10.06 -13.67 18.43
N ARG A 61 10.22 -12.37 18.25
CA ARG A 61 10.57 -11.41 19.27
C ARG A 61 9.42 -10.54 19.76
N LEU A 62 8.50 -10.18 18.86
CA LEU A 62 7.39 -9.27 19.11
C LEU A 62 6.09 -9.89 18.57
N SER A 63 5.13 -10.16 19.44
CA SER A 63 3.84 -10.79 19.08
C SER A 63 2.99 -9.91 18.15
N THR A 64 3.22 -8.60 18.17
CA THR A 64 2.52 -7.60 17.35
C THR A 64 3.25 -7.29 16.04
N TRP A 65 4.32 -8.03 15.72
CA TRP A 65 5.19 -7.72 14.60
C TRP A 65 4.53 -7.92 13.23
N HIS A 66 4.61 -6.89 12.39
CA HIS A 66 4.12 -6.90 11.02
C HIS A 66 5.18 -6.42 10.04
N VAL A 67 5.21 -7.03 8.87
CA VAL A 67 5.94 -6.51 7.71
C VAL A 67 4.95 -6.30 6.60
N VAL A 68 4.91 -5.08 6.04
CA VAL A 68 4.07 -4.71 4.92
C VAL A 68 4.96 -4.48 3.71
N TRP A 69 4.63 -5.08 2.57
CA TRP A 69 5.29 -4.80 1.30
C TRP A 69 4.45 -3.80 0.49
N TYR A 70 5.09 -2.70 0.05
CA TYR A 70 4.45 -1.78 -0.89
C TYR A 70 4.64 -2.25 -2.33
N ASP A 71 3.60 -2.16 -3.13
CA ASP A 71 3.54 -2.53 -4.54
C ASP A 71 4.44 -1.64 -5.41
N SER A 72 5.71 -1.93 -5.45
CA SER A 72 6.70 -1.13 -6.17
C SER A 72 7.48 -1.95 -7.20
N VAL A 73 8.27 -2.92 -6.75
CA VAL A 73 9.04 -3.76 -7.68
C VAL A 73 8.41 -5.13 -7.88
N THR A 74 8.58 -5.66 -9.07
CA THR A 74 8.03 -6.96 -9.49
C THR A 74 9.01 -8.12 -9.27
N TYR A 75 8.45 -9.32 -9.19
CA TYR A 75 9.18 -10.58 -9.08
C TYR A 75 8.89 -11.45 -10.33
N PRO A 76 9.85 -12.16 -10.90
CA PRO A 76 11.24 -12.31 -10.44
C PRO A 76 12.21 -11.24 -10.95
N ASP A 77 11.78 -10.34 -11.83
CA ASP A 77 12.64 -9.48 -12.64
C ASP A 77 13.16 -8.22 -11.91
N GLY A 78 12.63 -7.88 -10.73
CA GLY A 78 13.10 -6.76 -9.91
C GLY A 78 12.94 -5.40 -10.57
N GLN A 79 11.98 -5.24 -11.49
CA GLN A 79 11.72 -3.97 -12.17
C GLN A 79 10.77 -3.11 -11.34
N LEU A 80 11.02 -1.80 -11.30
CA LEU A 80 10.07 -0.85 -10.74
C LEU A 80 8.85 -0.78 -11.67
N GLN A 81 7.74 -1.34 -11.21
CA GLN A 81 6.49 -1.37 -11.97
C GLN A 81 5.31 -1.61 -11.02
N TRP A 82 4.64 -0.54 -10.66
CA TRP A 82 3.41 -0.61 -9.87
C TRP A 82 2.33 -1.43 -10.58
N GLN A 83 1.69 -2.31 -9.86
CA GLN A 83 0.67 -3.22 -10.39
C GLN A 83 -0.75 -2.71 -10.12
N ASP A 84 -0.92 -1.79 -9.17
CA ASP A 84 -2.21 -1.27 -8.70
C ASP A 84 -3.19 -2.36 -8.20
N ALA A 85 -2.68 -3.53 -7.96
CA ALA A 85 -3.42 -4.72 -7.59
C ALA A 85 -2.47 -5.75 -6.95
N MET A 86 -3.01 -6.72 -6.23
CA MET A 86 -2.26 -7.95 -6.01
C MET A 86 -2.23 -8.74 -7.32
N SER A 87 -1.05 -9.01 -7.84
CA SER A 87 -0.80 -9.68 -9.12
C SER A 87 0.17 -10.84 -8.95
N LEU A 88 0.29 -11.71 -9.94
CA LEU A 88 1.30 -12.77 -9.93
C LEU A 88 2.74 -12.23 -9.85
N ARG A 89 2.94 -10.97 -10.22
CA ARG A 89 4.27 -10.32 -10.22
C ARG A 89 4.66 -9.71 -8.88
N ASN A 90 3.73 -9.40 -8.00
CA ASN A 90 4.02 -8.89 -6.65
C ASN A 90 3.62 -9.86 -5.52
N ALA A 91 2.77 -10.84 -5.80
CA ALA A 91 2.34 -11.85 -4.82
C ALA A 91 3.51 -12.54 -4.07
N PRO A 92 4.67 -12.87 -4.70
CA PRO A 92 5.79 -13.45 -3.97
C PRO A 92 6.37 -12.54 -2.89
N PHE A 93 6.33 -11.22 -3.06
CA PHE A 93 6.72 -10.25 -2.02
C PHE A 93 5.64 -10.10 -0.94
N PHE A 94 4.36 -10.06 -1.32
CA PHE A 94 3.24 -10.04 -0.37
C PHE A 94 3.30 -11.25 0.57
N GLN A 95 3.50 -12.45 0.01
CA GLN A 95 3.66 -13.67 0.78
C GLN A 95 4.90 -13.66 1.69
N ALA A 96 6.00 -13.05 1.26
CA ALA A 96 7.21 -12.93 2.07
C ALA A 96 6.99 -11.97 3.26
N ALA A 97 6.28 -10.88 3.05
CA ALA A 97 5.96 -9.89 4.06
C ALA A 97 4.82 -10.33 5.01
N SER A 98 3.82 -11.01 4.51
CA SER A 98 2.52 -11.37 5.10
C SER A 98 1.42 -10.30 4.99
N LEU A 99 1.75 -9.07 4.71
CA LEU A 99 0.81 -7.98 4.40
C LEU A 99 1.27 -7.28 3.13
N GLY A 100 0.33 -6.87 2.29
CA GLY A 100 0.62 -6.17 1.05
C GLY A 100 -0.17 -4.87 0.94
N PHE A 101 0.48 -3.83 0.42
CA PHE A 101 -0.11 -2.51 0.19
C PHE A 101 -0.02 -2.20 -1.30
N THR A 102 -1.16 -2.16 -2.00
CA THR A 102 -1.20 -1.86 -3.44
C THR A 102 -0.98 -0.37 -3.70
N ASN A 103 -0.45 -0.03 -4.87
CA ASN A 103 -0.43 1.36 -5.32
C ASN A 103 -1.86 1.89 -5.52
N TYR A 104 -2.02 3.19 -5.83
CA TYR A 104 -3.25 3.97 -5.69
C TYR A 104 -4.11 4.05 -6.96
N THR A 105 -3.56 3.71 -8.15
CA THR A 105 -4.25 3.94 -9.42
C THR A 105 -5.18 2.80 -9.87
N TRP A 106 -5.47 1.85 -8.96
CA TRP A 106 -6.45 0.76 -9.16
C TRP A 106 -7.84 1.28 -9.55
N SER A 107 -8.17 2.50 -9.15
CA SER A 107 -9.43 3.17 -9.40
C SER A 107 -9.35 4.23 -10.51
N HIS A 108 -8.38 4.12 -11.42
CA HIS A 108 -8.23 5.05 -12.55
C HIS A 108 -9.58 5.29 -13.24
N PRO A 109 -9.90 6.53 -13.69
CA PRO A 109 -11.21 6.86 -14.28
C PRO A 109 -11.69 5.92 -15.37
N GLU A 110 -10.79 5.40 -16.18
CA GLU A 110 -11.11 4.40 -17.22
C GLU A 110 -11.53 3.03 -16.64
N ARG A 111 -11.15 2.73 -15.40
CA ARG A 111 -11.40 1.46 -14.73
C ARG A 111 -12.54 1.56 -13.70
N CYS A 112 -12.73 2.72 -13.06
CA CYS A 112 -13.73 2.87 -12.02
C CYS A 112 -15.18 2.92 -12.53
N HIS A 113 -15.39 3.12 -13.84
CA HIS A 113 -16.73 2.98 -14.45
C HIS A 113 -17.10 1.54 -14.77
N VAL A 114 -16.14 0.63 -14.72
CA VAL A 114 -16.37 -0.80 -14.94
C VAL A 114 -16.70 -1.44 -13.59
N ARG A 115 -17.88 -2.00 -13.46
CA ARG A 115 -18.27 -2.76 -12.26
C ARG A 115 -18.49 -4.21 -12.65
N PRO A 116 -17.89 -5.15 -11.93
CA PRO A 116 -16.94 -4.97 -10.83
C PRO A 116 -15.59 -4.36 -11.28
N ASN A 117 -14.83 -3.77 -10.35
CA ASN A 117 -13.54 -3.15 -10.65
C ASN A 117 -12.48 -4.21 -11.00
N PRO A 118 -11.90 -4.16 -12.23
CA PRO A 118 -11.00 -5.22 -12.70
C PRO A 118 -9.76 -5.43 -11.82
N CYS A 119 -9.21 -4.38 -11.22
CA CYS A 119 -8.05 -4.49 -10.33
C CYS A 119 -8.41 -5.17 -9.01
N LEU A 120 -9.57 -4.88 -8.45
CA LEU A 120 -10.07 -5.52 -7.22
C LEU A 120 -10.43 -6.98 -7.49
N GLU A 121 -11.10 -7.29 -8.60
CA GLU A 121 -11.39 -8.67 -9.00
C GLU A 121 -10.12 -9.48 -9.21
N HIS A 122 -9.16 -8.92 -9.95
CA HIS A 122 -7.87 -9.57 -10.18
C HIS A 122 -7.14 -9.85 -8.87
N SER A 123 -7.11 -8.87 -7.97
CA SER A 123 -6.51 -9.01 -6.63
C SER A 123 -7.17 -10.14 -5.83
N ALA A 124 -8.50 -10.26 -5.90
CA ALA A 124 -9.24 -11.31 -5.21
C ALA A 124 -8.88 -12.71 -5.76
N VAL A 125 -8.86 -12.86 -7.07
CA VAL A 125 -8.49 -14.13 -7.72
C VAL A 125 -7.06 -14.53 -7.39
N VAL A 126 -6.10 -13.60 -7.43
CA VAL A 126 -4.71 -13.88 -7.10
C VAL A 126 -4.55 -14.22 -5.62
N ALA A 127 -5.19 -13.47 -4.72
CA ALA A 127 -5.15 -13.75 -3.29
C ALA A 127 -5.66 -15.16 -2.97
N ASP A 128 -6.82 -15.54 -3.52
CA ASP A 128 -7.40 -16.88 -3.33
C ASP A 128 -6.51 -17.98 -3.90
N THR A 129 -5.96 -17.78 -5.11
CA THR A 129 -5.07 -18.75 -5.78
C THR A 129 -3.82 -19.00 -4.95
N HIS A 130 -3.32 -18.00 -4.25
CA HIS A 130 -2.14 -18.09 -3.40
C HIS A 130 -2.45 -18.40 -1.93
N ALA A 131 -3.72 -18.69 -1.58
CA ALA A 131 -4.19 -18.85 -0.19
C ALA A 131 -3.73 -17.69 0.71
N PHE A 132 -3.71 -16.47 0.16
CA PHE A 132 -3.35 -15.25 0.86
C PHE A 132 -4.63 -14.59 1.40
N PRO A 133 -4.73 -14.27 2.69
CA PRO A 133 -5.96 -13.68 3.23
C PRO A 133 -6.26 -12.35 2.54
N ARG A 134 -7.45 -12.17 2.00
CA ARG A 134 -7.84 -10.93 1.33
C ARG A 134 -7.75 -9.72 2.25
N SER A 135 -8.06 -9.87 3.54
CA SER A 135 -7.90 -8.83 4.55
C SER A 135 -6.46 -8.38 4.78
N HIS A 136 -5.48 -9.17 4.33
CA HIS A 136 -4.06 -8.82 4.35
C HIS A 136 -3.61 -8.05 3.11
N VAL A 137 -4.49 -7.86 2.14
CA VAL A 137 -4.27 -6.95 1.00
C VAL A 137 -4.89 -5.61 1.34
N PHE A 138 -4.04 -4.61 1.52
CA PHE A 138 -4.41 -3.23 1.80
C PHE A 138 -4.47 -2.48 0.48
N ILE A 139 -5.64 -2.08 0.07
CA ILE A 139 -5.85 -1.28 -1.14
C ILE A 139 -5.46 0.16 -0.84
N GLY A 140 -4.51 0.69 -1.58
CA GLY A 140 -3.98 2.03 -1.38
C GLY A 140 -4.98 3.12 -1.77
N VAL A 141 -5.15 4.13 -0.93
CA VAL A 141 -5.96 5.32 -1.18
C VAL A 141 -5.10 6.55 -0.93
N ASP A 142 -4.83 7.32 -1.98
CA ASP A 142 -4.11 8.59 -1.86
C ASP A 142 -5.09 9.69 -1.43
N VAL A 143 -4.93 10.18 -0.21
CA VAL A 143 -5.78 11.22 0.37
C VAL A 143 -5.64 12.56 -0.37
N PHE A 144 -4.51 12.80 -1.04
CA PHE A 144 -4.35 13.94 -1.96
C PHE A 144 -5.17 13.81 -3.25
N GLY A 145 -5.85 12.68 -3.46
CA GLY A 145 -6.76 12.46 -4.57
C GLY A 145 -6.10 12.34 -5.95
N ARG A 146 -4.79 12.13 -6.00
CA ARG A 146 -4.03 12.03 -7.25
C ARG A 146 -4.32 10.70 -7.95
N ASN A 147 -5.11 10.76 -9.02
CA ASN A 147 -5.55 9.58 -9.79
C ASN A 147 -6.30 8.53 -8.95
N CYS A 148 -6.86 8.92 -7.82
CA CYS A 148 -7.68 8.08 -6.96
C CYS A 148 -9.18 8.31 -7.17
N LEU A 149 -9.99 7.29 -6.95
CA LEU A 149 -11.44 7.40 -6.97
C LEU A 149 -11.92 8.42 -5.94
N GLY A 150 -12.75 9.35 -6.38
CA GLY A 150 -13.31 10.41 -5.54
C GLY A 150 -12.43 11.65 -5.43
N GLY A 151 -11.18 11.60 -5.86
CA GLY A 151 -10.27 12.73 -5.68
C GLY A 151 -10.13 13.05 -4.18
N HIS A 152 -10.49 14.27 -3.79
CA HIS A 152 -10.48 14.70 -2.39
C HIS A 152 -11.60 14.12 -1.54
N ASP A 153 -12.58 13.44 -2.15
CA ASP A 153 -13.63 12.73 -1.43
C ASP A 153 -13.18 11.28 -1.13
N THR A 154 -12.22 11.11 -0.25
CA THR A 154 -11.61 9.81 0.11
C THR A 154 -12.64 8.74 0.46
N TYR A 155 -13.77 9.12 1.09
CA TYR A 155 -14.84 8.20 1.46
C TYR A 155 -15.42 7.43 0.26
N ARG A 156 -15.36 7.98 -0.96
CA ARG A 156 -15.85 7.29 -2.17
C ARG A 156 -15.00 6.06 -2.52
N ALA A 157 -13.69 6.13 -2.27
CA ALA A 157 -12.82 4.95 -2.43
C ALA A 157 -13.16 3.88 -1.39
N LEU A 158 -13.41 4.28 -0.15
CA LEU A 158 -13.80 3.35 0.93
C LEU A 158 -15.17 2.72 0.64
N ASP A 159 -16.13 3.49 0.12
CA ASP A 159 -17.43 2.95 -0.33
C ASP A 159 -17.31 1.90 -1.42
N MET A 160 -16.41 2.11 -2.38
CA MET A 160 -16.14 1.13 -3.43
C MET A 160 -15.62 -0.18 -2.85
N LEU A 161 -14.72 -0.12 -1.86
CA LEU A 161 -14.17 -1.29 -1.19
C LEU A 161 -15.21 -2.03 -0.33
N GLN A 162 -16.20 -1.30 0.18
CA GLN A 162 -17.30 -1.81 1.02
C GLN A 162 -18.62 -2.03 0.25
N SER A 163 -18.60 -2.00 -1.09
CA SER A 163 -19.80 -2.13 -1.93
C SER A 163 -20.57 -3.44 -1.70
N GLU A 164 -21.75 -3.59 -2.34
CA GLU A 164 -22.67 -4.72 -2.19
C GLU A 164 -22.06 -6.12 -2.35
N THR A 165 -20.91 -6.21 -3.01
CA THR A 165 -20.06 -7.40 -3.08
C THR A 165 -18.67 -7.09 -2.53
N PRO A 166 -18.52 -7.06 -1.19
CA PRO A 166 -17.24 -6.71 -0.60
C PRO A 166 -16.18 -7.76 -0.95
N PHE A 167 -15.04 -7.29 -1.48
CA PHE A 167 -13.93 -8.18 -1.81
C PHE A 167 -13.20 -8.72 -0.57
N GLY A 168 -13.44 -8.13 0.60
CA GLY A 168 -12.81 -8.51 1.86
C GLY A 168 -11.39 -7.96 2.03
N PHE A 169 -11.05 -6.90 1.29
CA PHE A 169 -9.78 -6.19 1.42
C PHE A 169 -9.79 -5.19 2.56
N SER A 170 -8.60 -4.83 3.03
CA SER A 170 -8.37 -3.68 3.91
C SER A 170 -8.06 -2.43 3.08
N ALA A 171 -8.17 -1.25 3.67
CA ALA A 171 -7.76 0.02 3.07
C ALA A 171 -6.50 0.54 3.75
N ALA A 172 -5.60 1.14 2.95
CA ALA A 172 -4.45 1.87 3.44
C ALA A 172 -4.50 3.32 2.96
N LEU A 173 -4.62 4.25 3.88
CA LEU A 173 -4.68 5.68 3.60
C LEU A 173 -3.26 6.26 3.57
N PHE A 174 -2.90 6.85 2.45
CA PHE A 174 -1.63 7.54 2.28
C PHE A 174 -1.81 9.04 2.44
N ALA A 175 -0.92 9.66 3.19
CA ALA A 175 -0.85 11.11 3.40
C ALA A 175 -2.14 11.73 3.98
N PRO A 176 -2.64 11.29 5.14
CA PRO A 176 -3.90 11.75 5.71
C PRO A 176 -3.89 13.20 6.18
N GLY A 177 -2.74 13.89 6.14
CA GLY A 177 -2.58 15.28 6.56
C GLY A 177 -2.90 16.34 5.48
N TRP A 178 -3.57 15.98 4.38
CA TRP A 178 -3.79 16.88 3.24
C TRP A 178 -4.48 18.20 3.62
N THR A 179 -5.54 18.17 4.39
CA THR A 179 -6.28 19.36 4.81
C THR A 179 -5.42 20.31 5.65
N TRP A 180 -4.55 19.75 6.49
CA TRP A 180 -3.57 20.52 7.26
C TRP A 180 -2.52 21.17 6.36
N GLU A 181 -1.97 20.45 5.40
CA GLU A 181 -0.89 20.93 4.55
C GLU A 181 -1.34 22.05 3.59
N HIS A 182 -2.63 22.06 3.20
CA HIS A 182 -3.15 23.03 2.23
C HIS A 182 -3.91 24.19 2.87
N ASP A 183 -4.65 23.95 3.94
CA ASP A 183 -5.64 24.89 4.46
C ASP A 183 -5.54 25.13 5.98
N ALA A 184 -4.42 24.74 6.59
CA ALA A 184 -4.21 24.94 8.02
C ALA A 184 -4.19 26.42 8.43
N PRO A 185 -4.57 26.76 9.68
CA PRO A 185 -4.36 28.09 10.24
C PRO A 185 -2.88 28.55 10.11
N PRO A 186 -2.59 29.86 9.88
CA PRO A 186 -3.54 30.99 9.97
C PRO A 186 -4.28 31.33 8.65
N ALA A 187 -4.07 30.58 7.55
CA ALA A 187 -4.74 30.83 6.27
C ALA A 187 -6.27 30.79 6.39
N ARG A 188 -6.77 29.93 7.28
CA ARG A 188 -8.19 29.85 7.67
C ARG A 188 -8.34 29.88 9.19
N SER A 189 -9.57 30.13 9.67
CA SER A 189 -9.87 29.95 11.09
C SER A 189 -9.81 28.46 11.46
N TRP A 190 -9.51 28.17 12.73
CA TRP A 190 -9.51 26.80 13.25
C TRP A 190 -10.84 26.07 13.01
N GLN A 191 -11.96 26.80 13.16
CA GLN A 191 -13.28 26.22 12.94
C GLN A 191 -13.49 25.85 11.47
N ALA A 192 -13.15 26.75 10.54
CA ALA A 192 -13.29 26.51 9.11
C ALA A 192 -12.43 25.35 8.62
N TRP A 193 -11.18 25.26 9.11
CA TRP A 193 -10.31 24.10 8.83
C TRP A 193 -10.90 22.80 9.38
N TRP A 194 -11.39 22.82 10.62
CA TRP A 194 -11.95 21.63 11.26
C TRP A 194 -13.23 21.14 10.57
N ASP A 195 -14.07 22.05 10.10
CA ASP A 195 -15.28 21.72 9.36
C ASP A 195 -14.95 21.11 7.99
N GLU A 196 -13.89 21.59 7.34
CA GLU A 196 -13.40 21.01 6.08
C GLU A 196 -12.76 19.64 6.28
N ASP A 197 -11.89 19.47 7.27
CA ASP A 197 -11.31 18.16 7.60
C ASP A 197 -12.39 17.15 7.96
N TRP A 198 -13.41 17.57 8.72
CA TRP A 198 -14.57 16.74 9.00
C TRP A 198 -15.32 16.35 7.71
N ALA A 199 -15.60 17.29 6.82
CA ALA A 199 -16.31 17.03 5.56
C ALA A 199 -15.50 16.10 4.65
N PHE A 200 -14.18 16.19 4.68
CA PHE A 200 -13.27 15.33 3.94
C PHE A 200 -13.40 13.84 4.31
N TRP A 201 -13.54 13.56 5.61
CA TRP A 201 -13.63 12.18 6.12
C TRP A 201 -15.06 11.66 6.17
N HIS A 202 -16.08 12.53 6.11
CA HIS A 202 -17.48 12.19 6.30
C HIS A 202 -18.31 12.66 5.10
N ARG A 203 -19.42 11.97 4.88
CA ARG A 203 -20.39 12.34 3.84
C ARG A 203 -21.26 13.52 4.29
N GLY A 204 -20.82 14.74 4.03
CA GLY A 204 -21.60 15.93 4.29
C GLY A 204 -21.06 16.82 5.40
N PRO A 205 -21.65 18.03 5.58
CA PRO A 205 -21.18 19.00 6.56
C PRO A 205 -21.35 18.44 7.98
N ARG A 206 -20.42 18.81 8.85
CA ARG A 206 -20.50 18.50 10.27
C ARG A 206 -21.81 19.03 10.85
N ALA A 207 -22.61 18.18 11.45
CA ALA A 207 -23.75 18.60 12.24
C ALA A 207 -23.21 19.37 13.46
N ILE A 208 -23.35 20.69 13.47
CA ILE A 208 -23.01 21.51 14.62
C ILE A 208 -24.08 21.23 15.68
N SER A 209 -23.73 20.40 16.67
CA SER A 209 -24.55 20.30 17.88
C SER A 209 -24.32 21.57 18.70
N HIS A 210 -25.31 22.46 18.70
CA HIS A 210 -25.36 23.62 19.61
C HIS A 210 -25.73 23.17 21.02
#